data_061bd4c24d61f57350dba294f3ce1d59
#
_entry.id   061bd4c24d61f57350dba294f3ce1d59
#
_cell.length_a   1.000
_cell.length_b   1.000
_cell.length_c   1.000
_cell.angle_alpha   90.00
_cell.angle_beta   90.00
_cell.angle_gamma   90.00
#
_symmetry.space_group_name_H-M   'P 1'
#
loop_
_entity.id
_entity.type
_entity.pdbx_description
1 polymer ?
#
loop_
_entity_poly.entity_id
_entity_poly.type
_entity_poly.pdbx_seq_one_letter_code
_entity_poly.pdbx_strand_id
1 'polypeptide(L)'
;MKKIIVAEDSSVIQNLTKKILKIQNYEIIGVKNGIQVLEKLDNDHFDLILMDINMPLMNGMDCAKAIRSLPDDTKSKIPIIAITGNAANYTMDDFKNVGINNVLPKPLNFDNLVEMVKKYTNVSDD
;
A
#
# COMPACT_ATOMS: atom_id res chain seq x y z
N MET A 1 8.64 -15.20 4.67
CA MET A 1 8.88 -13.81 4.24
C MET A 1 7.56 -13.17 3.84
N LYS A 2 7.27 -12.02 4.41
CA LYS A 2 6.04 -11.30 4.09
C LYS A 2 6.15 -10.62 2.73
N LYS A 3 5.03 -10.59 1.99
CA LYS A 3 4.97 -10.03 0.62
C LYS A 3 4.16 -8.74 0.61
N ILE A 4 4.70 -7.71 -0.01
CA ILE A 4 4.09 -6.38 -0.05
C ILE A 4 3.94 -5.92 -1.49
N ILE A 5 2.76 -5.38 -1.84
CA ILE A 5 2.59 -4.64 -3.08
C ILE A 5 2.94 -3.18 -2.81
N VAL A 6 3.82 -2.61 -3.62
CA VAL A 6 4.11 -1.17 -3.62
C VAL A 6 3.53 -0.58 -4.89
N ALA A 7 2.42 0.15 -4.75
CA ALA A 7 1.74 0.81 -5.86
C ALA A 7 2.15 2.28 -5.90
N GLU A 8 2.93 2.66 -6.89
CA GLU A 8 3.52 3.99 -7.04
C GLU A 8 3.89 4.20 -8.50
N ASP A 9 3.40 5.25 -9.14
CA ASP A 9 3.69 5.49 -10.53
C ASP A 9 5.06 6.15 -10.79
N SER A 10 5.67 6.78 -9.78
CA SER A 10 7.03 7.27 -9.89
C SER A 10 8.03 6.13 -9.73
N SER A 11 8.79 5.86 -10.78
CA SER A 11 9.80 4.79 -10.75
C SER A 11 10.90 5.06 -9.71
N VAL A 12 11.26 6.33 -9.51
CA VAL A 12 12.29 6.71 -8.54
C VAL A 12 11.82 6.39 -7.12
N ILE A 13 10.62 6.83 -6.76
CA ILE A 13 10.08 6.60 -5.42
C ILE A 13 9.80 5.11 -5.19
N GLN A 14 9.27 4.42 -6.19
CA GLN A 14 9.01 2.98 -6.10
C GLN A 14 10.30 2.20 -5.85
N ASN A 15 11.35 2.49 -6.63
CA ASN A 15 12.62 1.78 -6.49
C ASN A 15 13.27 2.01 -5.13
N LEU A 16 13.20 3.24 -4.62
CA LEU A 16 13.74 3.59 -3.30
C LEU A 16 12.98 2.85 -2.20
N THR A 17 11.66 2.86 -2.27
CA THR A 17 10.81 2.16 -1.30
C THR A 17 11.09 0.65 -1.31
N LYS A 18 11.20 0.07 -2.49
CA LYS A 18 11.53 -1.35 -2.65
C LYS A 18 12.87 -1.71 -2.01
N LYS A 19 13.90 -0.87 -2.25
CA LYS A 19 15.22 -1.09 -1.69
C LYS A 19 15.19 -1.13 -0.17
N ILE A 20 14.54 -0.15 0.43
CA ILE A 20 14.46 -0.02 1.89
C ILE A 20 13.74 -1.22 2.50
N LEU A 21 12.63 -1.64 1.91
CA LEU A 21 11.87 -2.76 2.45
C LEU A 21 12.56 -4.10 2.21
N LYS A 22 13.30 -4.26 1.12
CA LYS A 22 14.10 -5.47 0.89
C LYS A 22 15.17 -5.65 1.96
N ILE A 23 15.79 -4.56 2.41
CA ILE A 23 16.77 -4.60 3.51
C ILE A 23 16.11 -5.14 4.78
N GLN A 24 14.82 -4.90 4.97
CA GLN A 24 14.05 -5.39 6.10
C GLN A 24 13.49 -6.81 5.89
N ASN A 25 13.94 -7.51 4.86
CA ASN A 25 13.57 -8.89 4.55
C ASN A 25 12.13 -9.07 4.07
N TYR A 26 11.57 -8.07 3.39
CA TYR A 26 10.29 -8.21 2.71
C TYR A 26 10.47 -8.57 1.25
N GLU A 27 9.53 -9.34 0.71
CA GLU A 27 9.43 -9.56 -0.73
C GLU A 27 8.50 -8.49 -1.30
N ILE A 28 8.94 -7.77 -2.33
CA ILE A 28 8.23 -6.60 -2.83
C ILE A 28 7.88 -6.78 -4.30
N ILE A 29 6.63 -6.52 -4.63
CA ILE A 29 6.15 -6.43 -6.01
C ILE A 29 5.74 -4.98 -6.26
N GLY A 30 6.34 -4.35 -7.27
CA GLY A 30 6.01 -2.98 -7.65
C GLY A 30 4.98 -2.93 -8.76
N VAL A 31 3.98 -2.07 -8.62
CA VAL A 31 2.99 -1.78 -9.67
C VAL A 31 2.77 -0.27 -9.77
N LYS A 32 2.12 0.19 -10.83
CA LYS A 32 2.05 1.62 -11.13
C LYS A 32 0.64 2.21 -11.09
N ASN A 33 -0.38 1.40 -10.89
CA ASN A 33 -1.77 1.87 -10.80
C ASN A 33 -2.63 0.85 -10.07
N GLY A 34 -3.87 1.26 -9.77
CA GLY A 34 -4.80 0.42 -9.03
C GLY A 34 -5.28 -0.82 -9.77
N ILE A 35 -5.33 -0.76 -11.10
CA ILE A 35 -5.71 -1.94 -11.90
C ILE A 35 -4.67 -3.04 -11.72
N GLN A 36 -3.40 -2.68 -11.74
CA GLN A 36 -2.32 -3.64 -11.52
C GLN A 36 -2.32 -4.21 -10.10
N VAL A 37 -2.73 -3.43 -9.11
CA VAL A 37 -2.90 -3.95 -7.74
C VAL A 37 -3.92 -5.08 -7.74
N LEU A 38 -5.07 -4.86 -8.36
CA LEU A 38 -6.14 -5.86 -8.40
C LEU A 38 -5.71 -7.12 -9.16
N GLU A 39 -4.97 -6.96 -10.25
CA GLU A 39 -4.43 -8.09 -11.02
C GLU A 39 -3.49 -8.95 -10.16
N LYS A 40 -2.60 -8.32 -9.40
CA LYS A 40 -1.67 -9.04 -8.53
C LYS A 40 -2.40 -9.78 -7.42
N LEU A 41 -3.40 -9.13 -6.80
CA LEU A 41 -4.19 -9.77 -5.75
C LEU A 41 -4.97 -10.98 -6.28
N ASP A 42 -5.40 -10.94 -7.53
CA ASP A 42 -6.15 -12.04 -8.14
C ASP A 42 -5.26 -13.28 -8.33
N ASN A 43 -3.96 -13.09 -8.54
CA ASN A 43 -3.04 -14.15 -8.91
C ASN A 43 -2.15 -14.65 -7.77
N ASP A 44 -2.07 -13.94 -6.65
CA ASP A 44 -1.13 -14.29 -5.60
C ASP A 44 -1.61 -13.79 -4.24
N HIS A 45 -0.95 -14.26 -3.18
CA HIS A 45 -1.21 -13.83 -1.81
C HIS A 45 -0.24 -12.72 -1.42
N PHE A 46 -0.76 -11.69 -0.75
CA PHE A 46 0.04 -10.59 -0.21
C PHE A 46 -0.38 -10.28 1.22
N ASP A 47 0.53 -9.67 1.98
CA ASP A 47 0.32 -9.37 3.39
C ASP A 47 -0.01 -7.91 3.65
N LEU A 48 0.34 -7.02 2.71
CA LEU A 48 0.17 -5.58 2.87
C LEU A 48 0.23 -4.89 1.51
N ILE A 49 -0.50 -3.78 1.38
CA ILE A 49 -0.41 -2.89 0.22
C ILE A 49 0.02 -1.52 0.70
N LEU A 50 1.10 -1.01 0.12
CA LEU A 50 1.49 0.40 0.21
C LEU A 50 1.02 1.06 -1.07
N MET A 51 0.19 2.09 -0.98
CA MET A 51 -0.50 2.59 -2.16
C MET A 51 -0.54 4.12 -2.20
N ASP A 52 0.08 4.68 -3.22
CA ASP A 52 -0.09 6.10 -3.53
C ASP A 52 -1.56 6.35 -3.89
N ILE A 53 -2.09 7.48 -3.46
CA ILE A 53 -3.46 7.86 -3.77
C ILE A 53 -3.55 8.34 -5.22
N ASN A 54 -2.57 9.11 -5.68
CA ASN A 54 -2.59 9.68 -7.04
C ASN A 54 -1.86 8.78 -8.03
N MET A 55 -2.62 7.95 -8.72
CA MET A 55 -2.09 7.06 -9.75
C MET A 55 -2.97 7.14 -11.00
N PRO A 56 -2.39 6.89 -12.21
CA PRO A 56 -3.18 6.87 -13.43
C PRO A 56 -4.09 5.65 -13.48
N LEU A 57 -5.06 5.66 -14.36
CA LEU A 57 -6.01 4.59 -14.69
C LEU A 57 -6.97 4.23 -13.56
N MET A 58 -6.48 4.00 -12.37
CA MET A 58 -7.28 3.80 -11.16
C MET A 58 -6.49 4.32 -9.98
N ASN A 59 -7.03 5.33 -9.29
CA ASN A 59 -6.36 5.92 -8.13
C ASN A 59 -6.49 5.04 -6.89
N GLY A 60 -5.76 5.42 -5.82
CA GLY A 60 -5.74 4.63 -4.60
C GLY A 60 -7.06 4.55 -3.86
N MET A 61 -7.88 5.59 -3.91
CA MET A 61 -9.19 5.58 -3.25
C MET A 61 -10.13 4.58 -3.92
N ASP A 62 -10.21 4.61 -5.24
CA ASP A 62 -11.04 3.67 -6.02
C ASP A 62 -10.52 2.24 -5.90
N CYS A 63 -9.22 2.08 -5.88
CA CYS A 63 -8.59 0.78 -5.70
C CYS A 63 -8.94 0.17 -4.34
N ALA A 64 -8.87 0.96 -3.26
CA ALA A 64 -9.24 0.50 -1.92
C ALA A 64 -10.68 0.02 -1.87
N LYS A 65 -11.62 0.79 -2.45
CA LYS A 65 -13.02 0.37 -2.55
C LYS A 65 -13.16 -0.97 -3.27
N ALA A 66 -12.47 -1.13 -4.39
CA ALA A 66 -12.53 -2.36 -5.17
C ALA A 66 -11.98 -3.55 -4.38
N ILE A 67 -10.88 -3.35 -3.66
CA ILE A 67 -10.29 -4.40 -2.82
C ILE A 67 -11.27 -4.86 -1.75
N ARG A 68 -11.91 -3.90 -1.06
CA ARG A 68 -12.86 -4.23 0.02
C ARG A 68 -14.12 -4.93 -0.48
N SER A 69 -14.39 -4.85 -1.78
CA SER A 69 -15.53 -5.50 -2.42
C SER A 69 -15.20 -6.90 -2.98
N LEU A 70 -13.95 -7.35 -2.87
CA LEU A 70 -13.56 -8.68 -3.36
C LEU A 70 -14.28 -9.79 -2.58
N PRO A 71 -14.68 -10.88 -3.25
CA PRO A 71 -15.38 -11.97 -2.56
C PRO A 71 -14.52 -12.81 -1.63
N ASP A 72 -13.21 -12.85 -1.86
CA ASP A 72 -12.28 -13.59 -1.01
C ASP A 72 -11.99 -12.78 0.26
N ASP A 73 -12.33 -13.31 1.43
CA ASP A 73 -12.18 -12.62 2.70
C ASP A 73 -10.74 -12.25 3.02
N THR A 74 -9.80 -13.09 2.69
CA THR A 74 -8.38 -12.83 2.95
C THR A 74 -7.90 -11.63 2.13
N LYS A 75 -8.29 -11.58 0.86
CA LYS A 75 -7.90 -10.48 -0.03
C LYS A 75 -8.65 -9.20 0.31
N SER A 76 -9.94 -9.28 0.61
CA SER A 76 -10.76 -8.10 0.88
C SER A 76 -10.37 -7.40 2.18
N LYS A 77 -9.71 -8.08 3.10
CA LYS A 77 -9.31 -7.53 4.41
C LYS A 77 -7.81 -7.20 4.50
N ILE A 78 -7.08 -7.31 3.40
CA ILE A 78 -5.64 -7.02 3.40
C ILE A 78 -5.39 -5.59 3.93
N PRO A 79 -4.39 -5.39 4.82
CA PRO A 79 -4.08 -4.03 5.27
C PRO A 79 -3.62 -3.14 4.12
N ILE A 80 -4.08 -1.90 4.11
CA ILE A 80 -3.72 -0.90 3.12
C ILE A 80 -3.19 0.33 3.84
N ILE A 81 -1.97 0.74 3.51
CA ILE A 81 -1.37 2.00 3.95
C ILE A 81 -1.36 2.92 2.75
N ALA A 82 -2.05 4.04 2.83
CA ALA A 82 -2.06 5.04 1.77
C ALA A 82 -0.87 5.99 1.94
N ILE A 83 -0.34 6.45 0.82
CA ILE A 83 0.71 7.45 0.78
C ILE A 83 0.15 8.64 0.01
N THR A 84 0.14 9.83 0.62
CA THR A 84 -0.47 11.00 0.00
C THR A 84 0.40 12.24 0.14
N GLY A 85 0.56 12.96 -0.98
CA GLY A 85 1.25 14.25 -1.01
C GLY A 85 0.31 15.43 -0.83
N ASN A 86 -1.00 15.17 -0.81
CA ASN A 86 -1.98 16.25 -0.73
C ASN A 86 -3.10 15.90 0.24
N ALA A 87 -2.76 15.98 1.52
CA ALA A 87 -3.70 15.69 2.61
C ALA A 87 -4.90 16.65 2.65
N ALA A 88 -4.82 17.80 1.95
CA ALA A 88 -5.90 18.76 1.92
C ALA A 88 -7.12 18.29 1.13
N ASN A 89 -6.95 17.33 0.22
CA ASN A 89 -8.03 16.81 -0.63
C ASN A 89 -8.89 15.75 0.03
N TYR A 90 -8.41 15.14 1.12
CA TYR A 90 -9.11 14.06 1.79
C TYR A 90 -8.98 14.18 3.30
N THR A 91 -10.05 13.83 4.01
CA THR A 91 -10.04 13.72 5.48
C THR A 91 -9.67 12.30 5.90
N MET A 92 -9.36 12.11 7.18
CA MET A 92 -9.14 10.76 7.71
C MET A 92 -10.40 9.90 7.57
N ASP A 93 -11.59 10.51 7.68
CA ASP A 93 -12.84 9.78 7.46
C ASP A 93 -12.97 9.31 6.02
N ASP A 94 -12.53 10.10 5.04
CA ASP A 94 -12.54 9.67 3.64
C ASP A 94 -11.72 8.41 3.45
N PHE A 95 -10.52 8.35 4.05
CA PHE A 95 -9.67 7.16 3.96
C PHE A 95 -10.32 5.95 4.65
N LYS A 96 -10.88 6.14 5.83
CA LYS A 96 -11.57 5.07 6.56
C LYS A 96 -12.77 4.54 5.78
N ASN A 97 -13.53 5.43 5.16
CA ASN A 97 -14.74 5.05 4.42
C ASN A 97 -14.45 4.12 3.24
N VAL A 98 -13.27 4.20 2.64
CA VAL A 98 -12.86 3.29 1.58
C VAL A 98 -12.07 2.10 2.09
N GLY A 99 -11.88 1.98 3.40
CA GLY A 99 -11.22 0.84 4.03
C GLY A 99 -9.70 0.92 4.09
N ILE A 100 -9.13 2.12 3.99
CA ILE A 100 -7.68 2.33 4.18
C ILE A 100 -7.38 2.31 5.68
N ASN A 101 -6.36 1.55 6.07
CA ASN A 101 -6.04 1.33 7.48
C ASN A 101 -5.19 2.43 8.10
N ASN A 102 -4.31 3.04 7.32
CA ASN A 102 -3.47 4.12 7.81
C ASN A 102 -2.93 4.94 6.64
N VAL A 103 -2.36 6.10 6.96
CA VAL A 103 -1.90 7.07 5.95
C VAL A 103 -0.52 7.58 6.34
N LEU A 104 0.37 7.69 5.35
CA LEU A 104 1.68 8.32 5.49
C LEU A 104 1.75 9.53 4.55
N PRO A 105 2.22 10.68 5.04
CA PRO A 105 2.36 11.86 4.19
C PRO A 105 3.61 11.80 3.32
N LYS A 106 3.59 12.49 2.19
CA LYS A 106 4.79 12.77 1.40
C LYS A 106 5.38 14.12 1.82
N PRO A 107 6.69 14.27 1.78
CA PRO A 107 7.69 13.27 1.43
C PRO A 107 7.78 12.17 2.48
N LEU A 108 8.02 10.94 2.04
CA LEU A 108 8.07 9.80 2.94
C LEU A 108 9.22 9.91 3.94
N ASN A 109 8.90 9.69 5.21
CA ASN A 109 9.90 9.42 6.23
C ASN A 109 10.09 7.90 6.27
N PHE A 110 11.24 7.43 5.85
CA PHE A 110 11.45 5.99 5.70
C PHE A 110 11.51 5.24 7.03
N ASP A 111 11.94 5.89 8.10
CA ASP A 111 11.87 5.27 9.44
C ASP A 111 10.43 5.02 9.85
N ASN A 112 9.55 5.99 9.65
CA ASN A 112 8.12 5.84 9.91
C ASN A 112 7.48 4.77 9.02
N LEU A 113 7.88 4.72 7.76
CA LEU A 113 7.39 3.70 6.83
C LEU A 113 7.73 2.30 7.32
N VAL A 114 8.99 2.05 7.66
CA VAL A 114 9.45 0.74 8.13
C VAL A 114 8.71 0.35 9.41
N GLU A 115 8.58 1.27 10.35
CA GLU A 115 7.87 1.05 11.61
C GLU A 115 6.42 0.64 11.38
N MET A 116 5.72 1.37 10.51
CA MET A 116 4.32 1.09 10.19
C MET A 116 4.16 -0.23 9.45
N VAL A 117 5.05 -0.52 8.50
CA VAL A 117 5.04 -1.80 7.77
C VAL A 117 5.21 -2.97 8.73
N LYS A 118 6.15 -2.88 9.67
CA LYS A 118 6.36 -3.92 10.68
C LYS A 118 5.12 -4.13 11.55
N LYS A 119 4.46 -3.06 11.93
CA LYS A 119 3.23 -3.11 12.72
C LYS A 119 2.13 -3.91 11.98
N TYR A 120 1.92 -3.63 10.70
CA TYR A 120 0.84 -4.26 9.92
C TYR A 120 1.19 -5.66 9.41
N THR A 121 2.45 -6.04 9.41
CA THR A 121 2.88 -7.38 9.02
C THR A 121 3.20 -8.26 10.22
N ASN A 122 3.05 -7.75 11.45
CA ASN A 122 3.34 -8.46 12.70
C ASN A 122 4.78 -8.97 12.76
N VAL A 123 5.72 -8.18 12.25
CA VAL A 123 7.16 -8.49 12.32
C VAL A 123 7.78 -7.71 13.47
N SER A 124 8.46 -8.44 14.36
CA SER A 124 9.16 -7.86 15.50
C SER A 124 10.50 -7.25 15.09
N ASP A 125 10.98 -6.24 15.82
CA ASP A 125 12.31 -5.67 15.67
C ASP A 125 13.41 -6.52 16.33
N ASP A 126 13.04 -7.52 17.06
CA ASP A 126 13.99 -8.41 17.78
C ASP A 126 14.83 -9.28 16.85
#